data_537ec11355cf059881ec91ab99c6af85
#
_entry.id   537ec11355cf059881ec91ab99c6af85
#
_cell.length_a   1.000
_cell.length_b   1.000
_cell.length_c   1.000
_cell.angle_alpha   90.00
_cell.angle_beta   90.00
_cell.angle_gamma   90.00
#
_symmetry.space_group_name_H-M   'P 1'
#
loop_
_entity.id
_entity.type
_entity.pdbx_description
1 polymer ?
#
loop_
_entity_poly.entity_id
_entity_poly.type
_entity_poly.pdbx_seq_one_letter_code
_entity_poly.pdbx_strand_id
1 'polypeptide(L)'
;MCIRDSFLIEEINVGLAADIGTIQRLPKIIPAGIAREWTMMGEKVSADRAKEVGLVSSLHENHEEMLENAFKIAERLASKTPLAMWVTKEVLNYSRDHSVKEGLENVALWNAATLHKEDVMNTMMAKMQKKDPEYRNLRNKNFLKRKSDKQ
;
A
#
# COMPACT_ATOMS: atom_id res chain seq x y z
N MET A 1 -9.00 11.52 1.94
CA MET A 1 -8.81 12.11 3.27
C MET A 1 -9.63 13.36 3.37
N CYS A 2 -10.32 13.58 4.48
CA CYS A 2 -11.28 14.66 4.57
C CYS A 2 -10.63 16.03 4.76
N ILE A 3 -11.34 17.04 4.35
CA ILE A 3 -10.97 18.44 4.18
C ILE A 3 -10.57 19.19 5.47
N ARG A 4 -10.52 18.55 6.63
CA ARG A 4 -10.20 19.23 7.92
C ARG A 4 -8.97 18.66 8.57
N ASP A 5 -7.99 18.50 7.81
CA ASP A 5 -7.11 17.42 8.01
C ASP A 5 -5.99 17.78 8.92
N SER A 6 -6.20 17.39 10.12
CA SER A 6 -5.11 17.19 11.08
C SER A 6 -5.08 15.73 11.50
N PHE A 7 -3.89 15.26 11.78
CA PHE A 7 -3.62 13.99 12.45
C PHE A 7 -3.30 14.27 13.90
N LEU A 8 -3.71 13.37 14.77
CA LEU A 8 -3.44 13.47 16.19
C LEU A 8 -3.18 12.06 16.74
N ILE A 9 -2.18 11.93 17.58
CA ILE A 9 -1.91 10.73 18.37
C ILE A 9 -2.31 11.08 19.80
N GLU A 10 -3.55 10.77 20.14
CA GLU A 10 -4.21 11.27 21.34
C GLU A 10 -3.82 10.51 22.61
N GLU A 11 -3.32 9.29 22.49
CA GLU A 11 -3.10 8.37 23.60
C GLU A 11 -2.21 8.97 24.70
N ILE A 12 -1.19 9.74 24.33
CA ILE A 12 -0.29 10.39 25.31
C ILE A 12 -1.03 11.42 26.16
N ASN A 13 -2.03 12.11 25.61
CA ASN A 13 -2.82 13.13 26.30
C ASN A 13 -3.77 12.53 27.35
N VAL A 14 -4.09 11.25 27.22
CA VAL A 14 -4.92 10.50 28.18
C VAL A 14 -4.09 9.53 29.04
N GLY A 15 -2.76 9.66 29.02
CA GLY A 15 -1.84 8.91 29.90
C GLY A 15 -1.54 7.49 29.42
N LEU A 16 -1.72 7.19 28.13
CA LEU A 16 -1.45 5.89 27.53
C LEU A 16 -0.35 5.98 26.47
N ALA A 17 0.37 4.89 26.27
CA ALA A 17 1.16 4.71 25.05
C ALA A 17 0.25 4.20 23.93
N ALA A 18 0.44 4.70 22.69
CA ALA A 18 -0.35 4.25 21.54
C ALA A 18 -0.16 2.74 21.28
N ASP A 19 -1.21 1.93 21.47
CA ASP A 19 -1.16 0.48 21.58
C ASP A 19 -1.69 -0.28 20.34
N ILE A 20 -2.36 0.43 19.41
CA ILE A 20 -2.91 -0.17 18.18
C ILE A 20 -1.93 -0.18 17.00
N GLY A 21 -0.65 0.01 17.27
CA GLY A 21 0.43 -0.13 16.29
C GLY A 21 0.94 1.17 15.69
N THR A 22 0.55 2.33 16.19
CA THR A 22 1.05 3.63 15.74
C THR A 22 2.56 3.74 15.96
N ILE A 23 3.03 3.47 17.17
CA ILE A 23 4.46 3.59 17.54
C ILE A 23 5.33 2.53 16.85
N GLN A 24 4.77 1.42 16.38
CA GLN A 24 5.49 0.39 15.64
C GLN A 24 5.56 0.68 14.14
N ARG A 25 4.56 1.38 13.58
CA ARG A 25 4.44 1.61 12.12
C ARG A 25 4.92 2.99 11.70
N LEU A 26 4.60 4.03 12.46
CA LEU A 26 4.88 5.40 12.08
C LEU A 26 6.38 5.66 11.82
N PRO A 27 7.34 5.18 12.67
CA PRO A 27 8.78 5.36 12.41
C PRO A 27 9.31 4.61 11.18
N LYS A 28 8.51 3.73 10.59
CA LYS A 28 8.82 3.01 9.34
C LYS A 28 8.27 3.73 8.11
N ILE A 29 7.49 4.78 8.29
CA ILE A 29 6.85 5.56 7.22
C ILE A 29 7.45 6.95 7.12
N ILE A 30 7.68 7.61 8.28
CA ILE A 30 8.23 8.96 8.35
C ILE A 30 9.55 8.95 9.14
N PRO A 31 10.39 10.02 9.05
CA PRO A 31 11.62 10.09 9.82
C PRO A 31 11.41 9.84 11.31
N ALA A 32 12.23 8.97 11.89
CA ALA A 32 12.07 8.49 13.26
C ALA A 32 12.07 9.61 14.33
N GLY A 33 12.78 10.72 14.08
CA GLY A 33 12.76 11.90 14.96
C GLY A 33 11.38 12.55 14.99
N ILE A 34 10.77 12.74 13.82
CA ILE A 34 9.43 13.32 13.68
C ILE A 34 8.38 12.38 14.27
N ALA A 35 8.52 11.06 14.04
CA ALA A 35 7.60 10.09 14.65
C ALA A 35 7.63 10.15 16.19
N ARG A 36 8.82 10.31 16.79
CA ARG A 36 8.94 10.50 18.25
C ARG A 36 8.30 11.80 18.75
N GLU A 37 8.58 12.90 18.06
CA GLU A 37 7.99 14.20 18.36
C GLU A 37 6.45 14.09 18.37
N TRP A 38 5.84 13.61 17.31
CA TRP A 38 4.38 13.52 17.18
C TRP A 38 3.73 12.59 18.20
N THR A 39 4.40 11.46 18.51
CA THR A 39 3.85 10.49 19.48
C THR A 39 4.00 10.94 20.92
N MET A 40 5.01 11.76 21.24
CA MET A 40 5.28 12.20 22.60
C MET A 40 4.65 13.57 22.93
N MET A 41 4.45 14.43 21.93
CA MET A 41 3.83 15.75 22.16
C MET A 41 2.31 15.69 22.14
N GLY A 42 1.69 14.75 21.43
CA GLY A 42 0.22 14.64 21.32
C GLY A 42 -0.42 15.89 20.73
N GLU A 43 0.24 16.53 19.78
CA GLU A 43 -0.23 17.73 19.10
C GLU A 43 -0.86 17.43 17.75
N LYS A 44 -1.72 18.33 17.29
CA LYS A 44 -2.32 18.23 15.97
C LYS A 44 -1.29 18.54 14.89
N VAL A 45 -1.17 17.62 13.93
CA VAL A 45 -0.31 17.76 12.75
C VAL A 45 -1.18 18.08 11.54
N SER A 46 -0.85 19.15 10.83
CA SER A 46 -1.58 19.54 9.61
C SER A 46 -1.39 18.52 8.48
N ALA A 47 -2.35 18.50 7.53
CA ALA A 47 -2.26 17.68 6.33
C ALA A 47 -1.04 18.04 5.48
N ASP A 48 -0.70 19.32 5.37
CA ASP A 48 0.50 19.78 4.66
C ASP A 48 1.77 19.20 5.28
N ARG A 49 1.89 19.26 6.60
CA ARG A 49 3.04 18.67 7.30
C ARG A 49 3.09 17.15 7.14
N ALA A 50 1.95 16.49 7.15
CA ALA A 50 1.86 15.06 6.92
C ALA A 50 2.31 14.67 5.49
N LYS A 51 2.00 15.50 4.49
CA LYS A 51 2.48 15.33 3.12
C LYS A 51 3.98 15.58 3.01
N GLU A 52 4.47 16.64 3.62
CA GLU A 52 5.90 17.00 3.61
C GLU A 52 6.79 15.86 4.12
N VAL A 53 6.37 15.18 5.19
CA VAL A 53 7.13 14.07 5.80
C VAL A 53 6.82 12.70 5.17
N GLY A 54 5.92 12.62 4.20
CA GLY A 54 5.59 11.40 3.48
C GLY A 54 4.57 10.49 4.15
N LEU A 55 3.84 10.96 5.18
CA LEU A 55 2.73 10.18 5.77
C LEU A 55 1.58 10.03 4.79
N VAL A 56 1.29 11.06 4.01
CA VAL A 56 0.32 11.03 2.91
C VAL A 56 0.99 11.39 1.60
N SER A 57 0.55 10.79 0.50
CA SER A 57 1.15 10.96 -0.83
C SER A 57 0.62 12.17 -1.58
N SER A 58 -0.63 12.58 -1.33
CA SER A 58 -1.26 13.72 -1.99
C SER A 58 -2.29 14.39 -1.10
N LEU A 59 -2.56 15.67 -1.38
CA LEU A 59 -3.64 16.45 -0.81
C LEU A 59 -4.52 16.92 -1.96
N HIS A 60 -5.81 17.12 -1.67
CA HIS A 60 -6.82 17.54 -2.63
C HIS A 60 -7.72 18.59 -2.00
N GLU A 61 -8.24 19.50 -2.81
CA GLU A 61 -9.06 20.61 -2.32
C GLU A 61 -10.44 20.15 -1.83
N ASN A 62 -10.96 19.06 -2.39
CA ASN A 62 -12.26 18.52 -2.05
C ASN A 62 -12.30 16.99 -2.18
N HIS A 63 -13.41 16.42 -1.69
CA HIS A 63 -13.62 14.97 -1.65
C HIS A 63 -13.75 14.37 -3.06
N GLU A 64 -14.41 15.09 -3.97
CA GLU A 64 -14.63 14.64 -5.34
C GLU A 64 -13.30 14.51 -6.09
N GLU A 65 -12.45 15.50 -6.00
CA GLU A 65 -11.10 15.48 -6.60
C GLU A 65 -10.25 14.36 -6.01
N MET A 66 -10.31 14.17 -4.69
CA MET A 66 -9.61 13.08 -4.02
C MET A 66 -10.05 11.72 -4.56
N LEU A 67 -11.36 11.49 -4.69
CA LEU A 67 -11.89 10.24 -5.23
C LEU A 67 -11.50 10.04 -6.69
N GLU A 68 -11.61 11.06 -7.52
CA GLU A 68 -11.22 11.00 -8.92
C GLU A 68 -9.75 10.58 -9.07
N ASN A 69 -8.86 11.22 -8.30
CA ASN A 69 -7.45 10.86 -8.32
C ASN A 69 -7.18 9.46 -7.78
N ALA A 70 -7.89 9.05 -6.72
CA ALA A 70 -7.77 7.70 -6.18
C ALA A 70 -8.20 6.64 -7.21
N PHE A 71 -9.28 6.87 -7.96
CA PHE A 71 -9.72 5.98 -9.04
C PHE A 71 -8.70 5.93 -10.18
N LYS A 72 -8.15 7.06 -10.62
CA LYS A 72 -7.07 7.09 -11.62
C LYS A 72 -5.86 6.25 -11.20
N ILE A 73 -5.46 6.35 -9.93
CA ILE A 73 -4.38 5.53 -9.38
C ILE A 73 -4.78 4.04 -9.37
N ALA A 74 -5.98 3.73 -8.92
CA ALA A 74 -6.49 2.36 -8.87
C ALA A 74 -6.55 1.71 -10.27
N GLU A 75 -7.00 2.43 -11.30
CA GLU A 75 -7.01 1.98 -12.68
C GLU A 75 -5.60 1.70 -13.20
N ARG A 76 -4.65 2.59 -12.91
CA ARG A 76 -3.23 2.37 -13.27
C ARG A 76 -2.63 1.14 -12.57
N LEU A 77 -3.01 0.88 -11.31
CA LEU A 77 -2.60 -0.34 -10.62
C LEU A 77 -3.29 -1.57 -11.21
N ALA A 78 -4.58 -1.48 -11.52
CA ALA A 78 -5.35 -2.57 -12.13
C ALA A 78 -4.85 -2.95 -13.53
N SER A 79 -4.18 -2.04 -14.25
CA SER A 79 -3.54 -2.32 -15.54
C SER A 79 -2.26 -3.15 -15.44
N LYS A 80 -1.76 -3.46 -14.24
CA LYS A 80 -0.55 -4.27 -14.04
C LYS A 80 -0.92 -5.74 -13.86
N THR A 81 0.07 -6.64 -14.06
CA THR A 81 -0.16 -8.07 -13.82
C THR A 81 -0.60 -8.33 -12.38
N PRO A 82 -1.79 -8.94 -12.17
CA PRO A 82 -2.36 -9.12 -10.85
C PRO A 82 -1.46 -9.95 -9.92
N LEU A 83 -0.79 -10.96 -10.46
CA LEU A 83 0.09 -11.82 -9.68
C LEU A 83 1.32 -11.07 -9.18
N ALA A 84 2.00 -10.31 -10.04
CA ALA A 84 3.15 -9.51 -9.64
C ALA A 84 2.76 -8.41 -8.64
N MET A 85 1.59 -7.79 -8.81
CA MET A 85 1.07 -6.81 -7.85
C MET A 85 0.84 -7.42 -6.47
N TRP A 86 0.25 -8.61 -6.41
CA TRP A 86 0.04 -9.32 -5.16
C TRP A 86 1.37 -9.70 -4.49
N VAL A 87 2.28 -10.33 -5.23
CA VAL A 87 3.60 -10.70 -4.72
C VAL A 87 4.39 -9.47 -4.24
N THR A 88 4.38 -8.38 -5.00
CA THR A 88 5.04 -7.13 -4.60
C THR A 88 4.51 -6.63 -3.26
N LYS A 89 3.19 -6.66 -3.05
CA LYS A 89 2.57 -6.26 -1.78
C LYS A 89 3.00 -7.17 -0.62
N GLU A 90 3.00 -8.49 -0.83
CA GLU A 90 3.43 -9.46 0.19
C GLU A 90 4.90 -9.27 0.58
N VAL A 91 5.78 -9.11 -0.42
CA VAL A 91 7.21 -8.90 -0.19
C VAL A 91 7.49 -7.56 0.50
N LEU A 92 6.80 -6.48 0.13
CA LEU A 92 6.92 -5.19 0.82
C LEU A 92 6.49 -5.30 2.29
N ASN A 93 5.40 -6.01 2.58
CA ASN A 93 4.94 -6.24 3.95
C ASN A 93 5.94 -7.08 4.75
N TYR A 94 6.47 -8.14 4.17
CA TYR A 94 7.48 -8.99 4.77
C TYR A 94 8.76 -8.20 5.09
N SER A 95 9.29 -7.48 4.09
CA SER A 95 10.55 -6.73 4.19
C SER A 95 10.50 -5.59 5.21
N ARG A 96 9.31 -5.12 5.57
CA ARG A 96 9.15 -4.08 6.59
C ARG A 96 9.63 -4.51 7.98
N ASP A 97 9.54 -5.80 8.28
CA ASP A 97 9.83 -6.38 9.60
C ASP A 97 11.05 -7.32 9.59
N HIS A 98 11.74 -7.43 8.43
CA HIS A 98 12.86 -8.32 8.23
C HIS A 98 14.09 -7.57 7.66
N SER A 99 15.25 -8.18 7.73
CA SER A 99 16.47 -7.64 7.13
C SER A 99 16.38 -7.61 5.59
N VAL A 100 17.21 -6.77 4.96
CA VAL A 100 17.31 -6.73 3.49
C VAL A 100 17.68 -8.11 2.91
N LYS A 101 18.56 -8.85 3.59
CA LYS A 101 18.95 -10.21 3.16
C LYS A 101 17.76 -11.15 3.14
N GLU A 102 16.99 -11.21 4.22
CA GLU A 102 15.79 -12.04 4.30
C GLU A 102 14.73 -11.63 3.28
N GLY A 103 14.55 -10.31 3.07
CA GLY A 103 13.67 -9.78 2.02
C GLY A 103 14.08 -10.23 0.61
N LEU A 104 15.39 -10.22 0.31
CA LEU A 104 15.91 -10.70 -0.98
C LEU A 104 15.74 -12.21 -1.16
N GLU A 105 15.95 -13.01 -0.13
CA GLU A 105 15.68 -14.45 -0.15
C GLU A 105 14.18 -14.73 -0.34
N ASN A 106 13.32 -13.98 0.33
CA ASN A 106 11.87 -14.10 0.21
C ASN A 106 11.37 -13.77 -1.20
N VAL A 107 11.81 -12.65 -1.80
CA VAL A 107 11.39 -12.28 -3.17
C VAL A 107 11.91 -13.29 -4.22
N ALA A 108 13.07 -13.89 -3.99
CA ALA A 108 13.59 -14.93 -4.89
C ALA A 108 12.69 -16.17 -4.89
N LEU A 109 12.22 -16.61 -3.71
CA LEU A 109 11.25 -17.71 -3.58
C LEU A 109 9.91 -17.38 -4.26
N TRP A 110 9.37 -16.18 -4.03
CA TRP A 110 8.14 -15.73 -4.67
C TRP A 110 8.26 -15.69 -6.19
N ASN A 111 9.34 -15.11 -6.71
CA ASN A 111 9.57 -15.06 -8.16
C ASN A 111 9.73 -16.46 -8.76
N ALA A 112 10.45 -17.36 -8.09
CA ALA A 112 10.58 -18.75 -8.56
C ALA A 112 9.22 -19.47 -8.62
N ALA A 113 8.32 -19.20 -7.67
CA ALA A 113 7.00 -19.82 -7.60
C ALA A 113 5.95 -19.17 -8.52
N THR A 114 6.08 -17.88 -8.83
CA THR A 114 4.99 -17.09 -9.45
C THR A 114 5.36 -16.46 -10.78
N LEU A 115 6.58 -16.59 -11.26
CA LEU A 115 7.00 -16.05 -12.54
C LEU A 115 6.29 -16.83 -13.70
N HIS A 116 5.24 -16.23 -14.24
CA HIS A 116 4.56 -16.78 -15.40
C HIS A 116 5.21 -16.29 -16.70
N LYS A 117 5.77 -17.24 -17.47
CA LYS A 117 6.38 -16.96 -18.77
C LYS A 117 5.42 -16.25 -19.72
N GLU A 118 4.14 -16.63 -19.69
CA GLU A 118 3.09 -16.02 -20.52
C GLU A 118 2.90 -14.54 -20.21
N ASP A 119 2.83 -14.12 -18.93
CA ASP A 119 2.66 -12.73 -18.56
C ASP A 119 3.86 -11.87 -19.00
N VAL A 120 5.08 -12.42 -18.86
CA VAL A 120 6.30 -11.75 -19.31
C VAL A 120 6.28 -11.56 -20.83
N MET A 121 5.95 -12.61 -21.58
CA MET A 121 5.87 -12.57 -23.04
C MET A 121 4.79 -11.63 -23.54
N ASN A 122 3.60 -11.67 -22.94
CA ASN A 122 2.49 -10.75 -23.26
C ASN A 122 2.90 -9.30 -23.02
N THR A 123 3.57 -9.01 -21.91
CA THR A 123 4.08 -7.66 -21.60
C THR A 123 5.10 -7.19 -22.64
N MET A 124 6.04 -8.06 -23.03
CA MET A 124 7.04 -7.72 -24.04
C MET A 124 6.41 -7.47 -25.41
N MET A 125 5.49 -8.33 -25.85
CA MET A 125 4.80 -8.17 -27.13
C MET A 125 3.93 -6.91 -27.16
N ALA A 126 3.18 -6.64 -26.08
CA ALA A 126 2.38 -5.44 -25.97
C ALA A 126 3.23 -4.16 -26.06
N LYS A 127 4.40 -4.13 -25.38
CA LYS A 127 5.36 -3.03 -25.50
C LYS A 127 5.86 -2.82 -26.92
N MET A 128 6.22 -3.89 -27.61
CA MET A 128 6.67 -3.82 -29.00
C MET A 128 5.57 -3.28 -29.93
N GLN A 129 4.32 -3.65 -29.66
CA GLN A 129 3.15 -3.22 -30.44
C GLN A 129 2.58 -1.86 -29.99
N LYS A 130 3.14 -1.24 -28.96
CA LYS A 130 2.63 0.00 -28.32
C LYS A 130 1.17 -0.12 -27.88
N LYS A 131 0.79 -1.29 -27.34
CA LYS A 131 -0.55 -1.61 -26.82
C LYS A 131 -0.47 -1.91 -25.32
N ASP A 132 -1.61 -1.83 -24.65
CA ASP A 132 -1.71 -2.29 -23.27
C ASP A 132 -1.72 -3.81 -23.21
N PRO A 133 -0.97 -4.42 -22.27
CA PRO A 133 -0.96 -5.87 -22.11
C PRO A 133 -2.24 -6.35 -21.41
N GLU A 134 -2.73 -7.51 -21.85
CA GLU A 134 -3.83 -8.20 -21.18
C GLU A 134 -3.28 -9.30 -20.26
N TYR A 135 -3.81 -9.36 -19.02
CA TYR A 135 -3.38 -10.30 -18.01
C TYR A 135 -4.53 -11.19 -17.54
N ARG A 136 -4.18 -12.41 -17.13
CA ARG A 136 -5.13 -13.33 -16.51
C ARG A 136 -5.58 -12.79 -15.16
N ASN A 137 -6.88 -12.74 -14.93
CA ASN A 137 -7.42 -12.36 -13.63
C ASN A 137 -7.19 -13.47 -12.58
N LEU A 138 -6.62 -13.14 -11.43
CA LEU A 138 -6.42 -14.06 -10.30
C LEU A 138 -7.74 -14.46 -9.60
N ARG A 139 -8.82 -13.70 -9.78
CA ARG A 139 -10.12 -14.04 -9.17
C ARG A 139 -10.73 -15.26 -9.88
N ASN A 140 -10.59 -16.41 -9.25
CA ASN A 140 -11.44 -17.54 -9.57
C ASN A 140 -12.86 -17.22 -9.06
N LYS A 141 -13.78 -16.93 -9.99
CA LYS A 141 -15.19 -16.59 -9.67
C LYS A 141 -15.88 -17.67 -8.80
N ASN A 142 -15.30 -18.88 -8.73
CA ASN A 142 -15.83 -20.01 -7.96
C ASN A 142 -15.45 -19.97 -6.46
N PHE A 143 -14.52 -19.13 -6.04
CA PHE A 143 -14.14 -19.04 -4.63
C PHE A 143 -15.20 -18.33 -3.76
N LEU A 144 -15.97 -17.43 -4.35
CA LEU A 144 -17.04 -16.71 -3.65
C LEU A 144 -18.38 -17.46 -3.67
N LYS A 145 -18.60 -18.40 -4.60
CA LYS A 145 -19.82 -19.21 -4.63
C LYS A 145 -19.90 -20.31 -3.56
N ARG A 146 -18.77 -20.70 -2.96
CA ARG A 146 -18.75 -21.75 -1.91
C ARG A 146 -19.31 -21.32 -0.55
N LYS A 147 -19.60 -20.03 -0.33
CA LYS A 147 -20.14 -19.54 0.94
C LYS A 147 -21.64 -19.27 0.92
N SER A 148 -22.29 -19.22 -0.24
CA SER A 148 -23.73 -18.97 -0.34
C SER A 148 -24.60 -20.23 -0.43
N ASP A 149 -24.01 -21.41 -0.66
CA ASP A 149 -24.77 -22.67 -0.83
C ASP A 149 -24.79 -23.54 0.44
N LYS A 150 -24.49 -22.95 1.60
CA LYS A 150 -24.63 -23.60 2.91
C LYS A 150 -25.45 -22.73 3.85
N GLN A 151 -26.71 -22.51 3.48
CA GLN A 151 -27.80 -22.15 4.39
C GLN A 151 -29.02 -22.98 4.05
#